data_9189d9dc1d5219667014a0e328710985
#
_entry.id   9189d9dc1d5219667014a0e328710985
#
_cell.length_a   1.000
_cell.length_b   1.000
_cell.length_c   1.000
_cell.angle_alpha   90.00
_cell.angle_beta   90.00
_cell.angle_gamma   90.00
#
_symmetry.space_group_name_H-M   'P 1'
#
loop_
_entity.id
_entity.type
_entity.pdbx_description
1 polymer ?
#
loop_
_entity_poly.entity_id
_entity_poly.type
_entity_poly.pdbx_seq_one_letter_code
_entity_poly.pdbx_strand_id
1 'polypeptide(L)'
;MPKRLDELKIVEARSLALAAQGFDKPRTKSKSSTSDVVALFTKLGVVQIDSVNVLVRSQELPLFSRLGDHDRNAISKATESQKIFEYWGHEAAHLPVELHPLFRWKMNAARTGKVKHWGLTSFYDDNKVFVKRMLKHVETNGAVTARELSTRTKKKGTWWDWDESKTALEYLFLTGQLMSRGRGADFAR
;
A
#
# COMPACT_ATOMS: atom_id res chain seq x y z
N MET A 1 6.21 28.78 29.00
CA MET A 1 6.18 27.34 28.74
C MET A 1 4.74 26.89 28.67
N PRO A 2 4.32 26.06 27.72
CA PRO A 2 2.96 25.54 27.73
C PRO A 2 2.76 24.68 28.98
N LYS A 3 1.61 24.86 29.64
CA LYS A 3 1.23 24.12 30.84
C LYS A 3 1.14 22.63 30.48
N ARG A 4 1.90 21.78 31.13
CA ARG A 4 1.81 20.31 30.95
C ARG A 4 0.45 19.88 31.48
N LEU A 5 -0.36 19.26 30.62
CA LEU A 5 -1.63 18.66 31.02
C LEU A 5 -1.32 17.26 31.54
N ASP A 6 -1.50 17.05 32.81
CA ASP A 6 -1.29 15.76 33.45
C ASP A 6 -2.51 14.85 33.33
N GLU A 7 -3.71 15.44 33.10
CA GLU A 7 -4.98 14.72 32.90
C GLU A 7 -5.82 15.37 31.81
N LEU A 8 -6.57 14.56 31.07
CA LEU A 8 -7.53 14.97 30.07
C LEU A 8 -8.94 14.46 30.45
N LYS A 9 -9.93 15.31 30.30
CA LYS A 9 -11.33 14.86 30.34
C LYS A 9 -11.63 13.97 29.13
N ILE A 10 -12.54 13.02 29.28
CA ILE A 10 -12.90 12.10 28.19
C ILE A 10 -13.36 12.83 26.92
N VAL A 11 -14.03 13.99 27.06
CA VAL A 11 -14.45 14.81 25.91
C VAL A 11 -13.26 15.41 25.19
N GLU A 12 -12.24 15.88 25.92
CA GLU A 12 -11.00 16.44 25.36
C GLU A 12 -10.20 15.34 24.65
N ALA A 13 -10.06 14.17 25.26
CA ALA A 13 -9.39 13.03 24.66
C ALA A 13 -10.08 12.59 23.35
N ARG A 14 -11.42 12.53 23.31
CA ARG A 14 -12.19 12.24 22.09
C ARG A 14 -11.97 13.31 21.01
N SER A 15 -12.01 14.59 21.38
CA SER A 15 -11.79 15.69 20.43
C SER A 15 -10.39 15.64 19.84
N LEU A 16 -9.36 15.38 20.65
CA LEU A 16 -7.99 15.22 20.18
C LEU A 16 -7.84 14.00 19.24
N ALA A 17 -8.46 12.88 19.59
CA ALA A 17 -8.43 11.69 18.73
C ALA A 17 -9.08 11.96 17.37
N LEU A 18 -10.23 12.64 17.34
CA LEU A 18 -10.90 13.02 16.10
C LEU A 18 -10.07 14.02 15.28
N ALA A 19 -9.47 15.02 15.94
CA ALA A 19 -8.60 16.00 15.28
C ALA A 19 -7.36 15.32 14.67
N ALA A 20 -6.72 14.39 15.39
CA ALA A 20 -5.61 13.60 14.90
C ALA A 20 -5.99 12.79 13.66
N GLN A 21 -7.24 12.32 13.58
CA GLN A 21 -7.77 11.59 12.42
C GLN A 21 -8.27 12.50 11.29
N GLY A 22 -8.15 13.82 11.39
CA GLY A 22 -8.54 14.74 10.32
C GLY A 22 -10.02 15.13 10.32
N PHE A 23 -10.71 15.01 11.44
CA PHE A 23 -12.11 15.42 11.60
C PHE A 23 -12.27 16.77 12.34
N ASP A 24 -11.20 17.53 12.46
CA ASP A 24 -11.16 18.85 13.10
C ASP A 24 -11.61 20.00 12.17
N LYS A 25 -11.76 19.71 10.89
CA LYS A 25 -12.16 20.69 9.89
C LYS A 25 -13.38 20.20 9.10
N PRO A 26 -14.29 21.11 8.70
CA PRO A 26 -15.36 20.76 7.79
C PRO A 26 -14.79 20.33 6.44
N ARG A 27 -15.48 19.44 5.74
CA ARG A 27 -15.14 19.07 4.37
C ARG A 27 -15.18 20.27 3.45
N THR A 28 -14.27 20.31 2.47
CA THR A 28 -14.29 21.35 1.43
C THR A 28 -15.55 21.23 0.58
N LYS A 29 -16.09 22.35 0.11
CA LYS A 29 -17.22 22.37 -0.84
C LYS A 29 -16.76 22.13 -2.28
N SER A 30 -15.48 22.40 -2.57
CA SER A 30 -14.85 22.14 -3.86
C SER A 30 -14.26 20.73 -3.92
N LYS A 31 -14.11 20.21 -5.13
CA LYS A 31 -13.46 18.91 -5.37
C LYS A 31 -12.00 18.99 -4.93
N SER A 32 -11.60 18.04 -4.09
CA SER A 32 -10.24 17.96 -3.57
C SER A 32 -9.26 17.46 -4.64
N SER A 33 -8.07 18.05 -4.63
CA SER A 33 -6.97 17.75 -5.55
C SER A 33 -6.14 16.54 -5.11
N THR A 34 -5.23 16.09 -5.97
CA THR A 34 -4.25 15.06 -5.61
C THR A 34 -3.35 15.48 -4.45
N SER A 35 -2.99 16.78 -4.35
CA SER A 35 -2.20 17.29 -3.22
C SER A 35 -2.94 17.20 -1.89
N ASP A 36 -4.25 17.45 -1.88
CA ASP A 36 -5.07 17.30 -0.67
C ASP A 36 -5.12 15.84 -0.22
N VAL A 37 -5.21 14.91 -1.18
CA VAL A 37 -5.15 13.47 -0.92
C VAL A 37 -3.78 13.10 -0.33
N VAL A 38 -2.68 13.54 -0.91
CA VAL A 38 -1.32 13.29 -0.36
C VAL A 38 -1.19 13.85 1.05
N ALA A 39 -1.64 15.09 1.30
CA ALA A 39 -1.63 15.70 2.63
C ALA A 39 -2.43 14.88 3.66
N LEU A 40 -3.57 14.33 3.24
CA LEU A 40 -4.36 13.43 4.09
C LEU A 40 -3.62 12.13 4.39
N PHE A 41 -2.97 11.51 3.40
CA PHE A 41 -2.14 10.32 3.62
C PHE A 41 -1.00 10.60 4.61
N THR A 42 -0.34 11.75 4.48
CA THR A 42 0.70 12.18 5.42
C THR A 42 0.14 12.34 6.85
N LYS A 43 -1.05 12.91 6.99
CA LYS A 43 -1.71 13.05 8.30
C LYS A 43 -2.09 11.71 8.92
N LEU A 44 -2.63 10.78 8.13
CA LEU A 44 -3.06 9.45 8.60
C LEU A 44 -1.89 8.46 8.79
N GLY A 45 -0.80 8.64 8.04
CA GLY A 45 0.37 7.78 8.05
C GLY A 45 0.18 6.45 7.33
N VAL A 46 -1.01 5.86 7.34
CA VAL A 46 -1.32 4.59 6.69
C VAL A 46 -2.78 4.55 6.27
N VAL A 47 -3.03 4.06 5.06
CA VAL A 47 -4.39 3.76 4.56
C VAL A 47 -4.37 2.35 3.99
N GLN A 48 -5.09 1.43 4.62
CA GLN A 48 -5.18 0.04 4.20
C GLN A 48 -5.80 -0.08 2.82
N ILE A 49 -5.25 -0.96 2.00
CA ILE A 49 -5.78 -1.34 0.70
C ILE A 49 -6.62 -2.59 0.88
N ASP A 50 -7.88 -2.53 0.44
CA ASP A 50 -8.76 -3.68 0.49
C ASP A 50 -9.40 -3.93 -0.88
N SER A 51 -9.60 -5.19 -1.20
CA SER A 51 -10.27 -5.62 -2.44
C SER A 51 -11.78 -5.42 -2.40
N VAL A 52 -12.36 -5.24 -1.21
CA VAL A 52 -13.80 -4.99 -1.04
C VAL A 52 -14.23 -3.74 -1.81
N ASN A 53 -15.25 -3.91 -2.64
CA ASN A 53 -15.78 -2.87 -3.53
C ASN A 53 -17.31 -2.98 -3.58
N VAL A 54 -17.99 -2.49 -2.55
CA VAL A 54 -19.46 -2.48 -2.50
C VAL A 54 -20.01 -1.23 -3.22
N LEU A 55 -19.72 -0.05 -2.70
CA LEU A 55 -20.03 1.24 -3.35
C LEU A 55 -18.78 1.81 -4.02
N VAL A 56 -17.67 1.75 -3.34
CA VAL A 56 -16.32 2.13 -3.78
C VAL A 56 -15.30 1.23 -3.08
N ARG A 57 -14.06 1.26 -3.51
CA ARG A 57 -12.96 0.60 -2.79
C ARG A 57 -12.84 1.18 -1.38
N SER A 58 -12.58 0.34 -0.38
CA SER A 58 -12.56 0.74 1.03
C SER A 58 -11.54 1.85 1.33
N GLN A 59 -10.41 1.90 0.62
CA GLN A 59 -9.42 2.98 0.75
C GLN A 59 -9.93 4.36 0.31
N GLU A 60 -11.03 4.44 -0.46
CA GLU A 60 -11.67 5.69 -0.82
C GLU A 60 -12.49 6.30 0.33
N LEU A 61 -12.97 5.46 1.25
CA LEU A 61 -13.80 5.92 2.36
C LEU A 61 -13.10 6.87 3.33
N PRO A 62 -11.84 6.62 3.76
CA PRO A 62 -11.05 7.59 4.52
C PRO A 62 -10.89 8.93 3.82
N LEU A 63 -10.73 8.95 2.50
CA LEU A 63 -10.62 10.16 1.70
C LEU A 63 -11.96 10.90 1.68
N PHE A 64 -13.03 10.21 1.29
CA PHE A 64 -14.35 10.82 1.19
C PHE A 64 -14.84 11.39 2.53
N SER A 65 -14.62 10.68 3.64
CA SER A 65 -15.08 11.11 4.96
C SER A 65 -14.42 12.41 5.43
N ARG A 66 -13.22 12.74 4.94
CA ARG A 66 -12.47 13.92 5.35
C ARG A 66 -12.44 15.02 4.30
N LEU A 67 -12.26 14.64 3.06
CA LEU A 67 -12.11 15.57 1.93
C LEU A 67 -13.43 15.83 1.20
N GLY A 68 -14.41 14.91 1.28
CA GLY A 68 -15.61 14.95 0.46
C GLY A 68 -15.34 14.49 -0.97
N ASP A 69 -15.88 15.20 -1.98
CA ASP A 69 -15.63 14.87 -3.39
C ASP A 69 -14.15 15.07 -3.74
N HIS A 70 -13.59 14.08 -4.41
CA HIS A 70 -12.19 14.08 -4.82
C HIS A 70 -12.01 13.37 -6.16
N ASP A 71 -10.87 13.58 -6.80
CA ASP A 71 -10.52 12.87 -8.02
C ASP A 71 -10.31 11.38 -7.72
N ARG A 72 -11.10 10.51 -8.35
CA ARG A 72 -11.00 9.04 -8.20
C ARG A 72 -9.64 8.49 -8.63
N ASN A 73 -8.91 9.21 -9.45
CA ASN A 73 -7.56 8.85 -9.86
C ASN A 73 -6.47 9.43 -8.94
N ALA A 74 -6.84 10.15 -7.87
CA ALA A 74 -5.86 10.84 -7.02
C ALA A 74 -4.88 9.89 -6.34
N ILE A 75 -5.34 8.71 -5.91
CA ILE A 75 -4.46 7.67 -5.33
C ILE A 75 -3.47 7.16 -6.40
N SER A 76 -3.94 6.82 -7.59
CA SER A 76 -3.07 6.38 -8.69
C SER A 76 -2.04 7.44 -9.07
N LYS A 77 -2.49 8.70 -9.24
CA LYS A 77 -1.60 9.84 -9.53
C LYS A 77 -0.56 10.06 -8.43
N ALA A 78 -0.96 9.94 -7.17
CA ALA A 78 -0.05 10.08 -6.03
C ALA A 78 0.99 8.94 -5.99
N THR A 79 0.60 7.71 -6.34
CA THR A 79 1.52 6.55 -6.45
C THR A 79 2.47 6.72 -7.63
N GLU A 80 1.97 7.05 -8.83
CA GLU A 80 2.76 7.25 -10.04
C GLU A 80 3.77 8.39 -9.88
N SER A 81 3.40 9.46 -9.17
CA SER A 81 4.28 10.59 -8.84
C SER A 81 5.17 10.35 -7.63
N GLN A 82 5.17 9.13 -7.09
CA GLN A 82 6.00 8.71 -5.95
C GLN A 82 5.79 9.57 -4.68
N LYS A 83 4.59 10.09 -4.47
CA LYS A 83 4.22 10.80 -3.24
C LYS A 83 3.73 9.84 -2.15
N ILE A 84 3.18 8.72 -2.58
CA ILE A 84 2.82 7.58 -1.72
C ILE A 84 3.38 6.32 -2.35
N PHE A 85 3.56 5.29 -1.54
CA PHE A 85 3.98 3.97 -1.99
C PHE A 85 3.10 2.90 -1.37
N GLU A 86 3.01 1.75 -2.03
CA GLU A 86 2.35 0.57 -1.50
C GLU A 86 3.36 -0.34 -0.80
N TYR A 87 3.02 -0.82 0.38
CA TYR A 87 3.80 -1.83 1.08
C TYR A 87 2.97 -2.58 2.12
N TRP A 88 3.52 -3.64 2.68
CA TRP A 88 2.99 -4.38 3.81
C TRP A 88 3.21 -3.57 5.11
N GLY A 89 2.28 -2.66 5.41
CA GLY A 89 2.21 -1.93 6.66
C GLY A 89 1.64 -2.80 7.78
N HIS A 90 0.38 -2.59 8.15
CA HIS A 90 -0.42 -3.53 8.93
C HIS A 90 -0.86 -4.71 8.03
N GLU A 91 -1.51 -4.38 6.92
CA GLU A 91 -1.79 -5.23 5.76
C GLU A 91 -1.25 -4.50 4.52
N ALA A 92 -1.68 -4.87 3.30
CA ALA A 92 -1.40 -4.07 2.13
C ALA A 92 -1.91 -2.65 2.35
N ALA A 93 -1.05 -1.65 2.24
CA ALA A 93 -1.38 -0.29 2.59
C ALA A 93 -0.68 0.72 1.68
N HIS A 94 -1.34 1.86 1.45
CA HIS A 94 -0.70 3.05 0.95
C HIS A 94 -0.08 3.84 2.11
N LEU A 95 1.15 4.27 1.91
CA LEU A 95 1.99 4.95 2.90
C LEU A 95 2.61 6.19 2.25
N PRO A 96 2.75 7.31 2.97
CA PRO A 96 3.55 8.44 2.51
C PRO A 96 4.98 8.01 2.21
N VAL A 97 5.58 8.54 1.13
CA VAL A 97 6.95 8.15 0.72
C VAL A 97 8.00 8.47 1.79
N GLU A 98 7.77 9.47 2.60
CA GLU A 98 8.63 9.88 3.73
C GLU A 98 8.79 8.75 4.76
N LEU A 99 7.82 7.84 4.85
CA LEU A 99 7.89 6.68 5.73
C LEU A 99 8.69 5.50 5.14
N HIS A 100 9.01 5.52 3.84
CA HIS A 100 9.73 4.42 3.20
C HIS A 100 11.03 4.03 3.92
N PRO A 101 11.90 4.97 4.37
CA PRO A 101 13.11 4.62 5.10
C PRO A 101 12.84 3.82 6.39
N LEU A 102 11.69 4.06 7.04
CA LEU A 102 11.28 3.37 8.26
C LEU A 102 10.84 1.92 8.02
N PHE A 103 10.56 1.54 6.77
CA PHE A 103 10.20 0.16 6.41
C PHE A 103 11.39 -0.67 5.90
N ARG A 104 12.55 -0.06 5.64
CA ARG A 104 13.73 -0.75 5.11
C ARG A 104 14.23 -1.89 6.00
N TRP A 105 14.09 -1.75 7.32
CA TRP A 105 14.42 -2.83 8.24
C TRP A 105 13.55 -4.08 8.02
N LYS A 106 12.24 -3.89 7.77
CA LYS A 106 11.30 -4.97 7.50
C LYS A 106 11.63 -5.65 6.16
N MET A 107 11.93 -4.86 5.13
CA MET A 107 12.38 -5.36 3.83
C MET A 107 13.66 -6.19 3.97
N ASN A 108 14.63 -5.68 4.72
CA ASN A 108 15.88 -6.41 4.98
C ASN A 108 15.67 -7.67 5.83
N ALA A 109 14.79 -7.61 6.84
CA ALA A 109 14.45 -8.78 7.64
C ALA A 109 13.78 -9.88 6.80
N ALA A 110 12.92 -9.51 5.84
CA ALA A 110 12.34 -10.44 4.89
C ALA A 110 13.41 -11.03 3.95
N ARG A 111 14.33 -10.21 3.44
CA ARG A 111 15.45 -10.65 2.58
C ARG A 111 16.37 -11.64 3.27
N THR A 112 16.61 -11.46 4.57
CA THR A 112 17.46 -12.34 5.39
C THR A 112 16.71 -13.52 6.02
N GLY A 113 15.44 -13.72 5.68
CA GLY A 113 14.61 -14.81 6.18
C GLY A 113 14.15 -14.68 7.63
N LYS A 114 14.43 -13.53 8.29
CA LYS A 114 14.00 -13.27 9.67
C LYS A 114 12.51 -12.99 9.79
N VAL A 115 11.88 -12.48 8.74
CA VAL A 115 10.43 -12.32 8.62
C VAL A 115 9.95 -13.24 7.51
N LYS A 116 9.07 -14.17 7.87
CA LYS A 116 8.40 -15.07 6.94
C LYS A 116 7.01 -14.55 6.65
N HIS A 117 6.59 -14.59 5.39
CA HIS A 117 5.27 -14.14 4.97
C HIS A 117 4.70 -15.12 3.95
N TRP A 118 3.62 -15.81 4.30
CA TRP A 118 2.83 -16.71 3.46
C TRP A 118 3.63 -17.63 2.53
N GLY A 119 4.69 -18.26 3.03
CA GLY A 119 5.50 -19.20 2.24
C GLY A 119 6.42 -18.56 1.19
N LEU A 120 6.46 -17.23 1.05
CA LEU A 120 7.29 -16.55 0.06
C LEU A 120 8.78 -16.82 0.23
N THR A 121 9.26 -16.93 1.47
CA THR A 121 10.67 -17.24 1.76
C THR A 121 11.01 -18.65 1.33
N SER A 122 10.17 -19.64 1.64
CA SER A 122 10.37 -21.04 1.20
C SER A 122 10.36 -21.14 -0.31
N PHE A 123 9.40 -20.47 -0.97
CA PHE A 123 9.36 -20.41 -2.42
C PHE A 123 10.68 -19.85 -3.01
N TYR A 124 11.21 -18.76 -2.43
CA TYR A 124 12.47 -18.19 -2.88
C TYR A 124 13.63 -19.17 -2.71
N ASP A 125 13.71 -19.88 -1.58
CA ASP A 125 14.79 -20.83 -1.31
C ASP A 125 14.83 -21.94 -2.37
N ASP A 126 13.67 -22.41 -2.80
CA ASP A 126 13.53 -23.45 -3.82
C ASP A 126 13.67 -22.91 -5.27
N ASN A 127 13.41 -21.61 -5.49
CA ASN A 127 13.27 -21.04 -6.83
C ASN A 127 14.18 -19.81 -7.08
N LYS A 128 15.36 -19.74 -6.48
CA LYS A 128 16.29 -18.57 -6.54
C LYS A 128 16.60 -18.10 -7.96
N VAL A 129 16.84 -19.04 -8.87
CA VAL A 129 17.15 -18.72 -10.27
C VAL A 129 15.95 -18.09 -10.97
N PHE A 130 14.76 -18.62 -10.74
CA PHE A 130 13.52 -18.10 -11.29
C PHE A 130 13.22 -16.69 -10.79
N VAL A 131 13.32 -16.44 -9.46
CA VAL A 131 13.10 -15.10 -8.86
C VAL A 131 14.10 -14.08 -9.40
N LYS A 132 15.38 -14.43 -9.53
CA LYS A 132 16.40 -13.55 -10.14
C LYS A 132 16.07 -13.23 -11.59
N ARG A 133 15.58 -14.20 -12.36
CA ARG A 133 15.13 -13.99 -13.74
C ARG A 133 13.95 -13.01 -13.83
N MET A 134 12.99 -13.12 -12.89
CA MET A 134 11.86 -12.19 -12.81
C MET A 134 12.31 -10.77 -12.49
N LEU A 135 13.23 -10.60 -11.54
CA LEU A 135 13.82 -9.29 -11.23
C LEU A 135 14.49 -8.69 -12.48
N LYS A 136 15.34 -9.49 -13.15
CA LYS A 136 16.03 -9.06 -14.38
C LYS A 136 15.05 -8.70 -15.50
N HIS A 137 13.94 -9.43 -15.61
CA HIS A 137 12.90 -9.11 -16.58
C HIS A 137 12.29 -7.73 -16.33
N VAL A 138 11.94 -7.41 -15.06
CA VAL A 138 11.39 -6.10 -14.69
C VAL A 138 12.41 -4.98 -14.89
N GLU A 139 13.68 -5.21 -14.54
CA GLU A 139 14.78 -4.24 -14.79
C GLU A 139 14.93 -3.90 -16.28
N THR A 140 14.72 -4.88 -17.16
CA THR A 140 14.94 -4.72 -18.62
C THR A 140 13.71 -4.15 -19.32
N ASN A 141 12.50 -4.59 -18.92
CA ASN A 141 11.26 -4.32 -19.66
C ASN A 141 10.35 -3.30 -18.95
N GLY A 142 10.70 -2.89 -17.72
CA GLY A 142 9.89 -1.97 -16.94
C GLY A 142 8.79 -2.66 -16.14
N ALA A 143 7.79 -1.88 -15.74
CA ALA A 143 6.68 -2.36 -14.91
C ALA A 143 5.86 -3.43 -15.64
N VAL A 144 5.53 -4.50 -14.93
CA VAL A 144 4.76 -5.65 -15.43
C VAL A 144 3.74 -6.07 -14.37
N THR A 145 2.66 -6.71 -14.81
CA THR A 145 1.73 -7.40 -13.92
C THR A 145 2.03 -8.89 -13.86
N ALA A 146 1.65 -9.55 -12.76
CA ALA A 146 1.77 -11.00 -12.65
C ALA A 146 1.03 -11.73 -13.79
N ARG A 147 -0.06 -11.16 -14.28
CA ARG A 147 -0.86 -11.72 -15.38
C ARG A 147 -0.09 -11.74 -16.70
N GLU A 148 0.67 -10.69 -17.01
CA GLU A 148 1.49 -10.62 -18.23
C GLU A 148 2.62 -11.65 -18.23
N LEU A 149 3.13 -11.99 -17.04
CA LEU A 149 4.22 -12.96 -16.88
C LEU A 149 3.72 -14.39 -16.70
N SER A 150 2.42 -14.58 -16.47
CA SER A 150 1.85 -15.89 -16.21
C SER A 150 1.86 -16.74 -17.49
N THR A 151 2.45 -17.93 -17.42
CA THR A 151 2.34 -18.96 -18.45
C THR A 151 1.13 -19.88 -18.25
N ARG A 152 0.35 -19.65 -17.22
CA ARG A 152 -0.81 -20.46 -16.86
C ARG A 152 -2.01 -20.16 -17.77
N THR A 153 -2.53 -21.21 -18.41
CA THR A 153 -3.75 -21.13 -19.22
C THR A 153 -5.04 -21.32 -18.43
N LYS A 154 -4.98 -21.95 -17.25
CA LYS A 154 -6.15 -22.20 -16.37
C LYS A 154 -5.76 -22.10 -14.89
N LYS A 155 -6.67 -21.57 -14.03
CA LYS A 155 -6.56 -21.68 -12.58
C LYS A 155 -6.74 -23.15 -12.16
N LYS A 156 -5.87 -23.65 -11.30
CA LYS A 156 -5.90 -25.06 -10.81
C LYS A 156 -6.52 -25.20 -9.42
N GLY A 157 -6.85 -24.14 -8.71
CA GLY A 157 -7.23 -24.22 -7.31
C GLY A 157 -8.19 -23.13 -6.85
N THR A 158 -8.21 -22.93 -5.54
CA THR A 158 -9.05 -21.98 -4.82
C THR A 158 -8.60 -20.52 -5.03
N TRP A 159 -9.28 -19.57 -4.42
CA TRP A 159 -9.03 -18.11 -4.47
C TRP A 159 -7.56 -17.71 -4.26
N TRP A 160 -6.78 -18.48 -3.49
CA TRP A 160 -5.37 -18.23 -3.13
C TRP A 160 -4.36 -18.99 -3.99
N ASP A 161 -4.77 -19.57 -5.11
CA ASP A 161 -3.87 -20.29 -6.03
C ASP A 161 -3.04 -19.28 -6.86
N TRP A 162 -1.94 -18.83 -6.27
CA TRP A 162 -0.98 -17.98 -6.95
C TRP A 162 -0.11 -18.79 -7.89
N ASP A 163 0.17 -18.25 -9.08
CA ASP A 163 1.18 -18.84 -9.94
C ASP A 163 2.60 -18.44 -9.48
N GLU A 164 3.60 -19.11 -10.03
CA GLU A 164 5.00 -18.90 -9.68
C GLU A 164 5.46 -17.47 -9.96
N SER A 165 4.99 -16.85 -11.06
CA SER A 165 5.32 -15.48 -11.44
C SER A 165 4.78 -14.49 -10.40
N LYS A 166 3.53 -14.66 -9.97
CA LYS A 166 2.95 -13.84 -8.90
C LYS A 166 3.71 -14.01 -7.59
N THR A 167 4.01 -15.24 -7.21
CA THR A 167 4.75 -15.55 -5.97
C THR A 167 6.14 -14.92 -5.99
N ALA A 168 6.84 -14.97 -7.13
CA ALA A 168 8.14 -14.33 -7.31
C ALA A 168 8.07 -12.81 -7.18
N LEU A 169 7.09 -12.16 -7.84
CA LEU A 169 6.89 -10.72 -7.75
C LEU A 169 6.54 -10.29 -6.32
N GLU A 170 5.70 -11.05 -5.62
CA GLU A 170 5.35 -10.78 -4.22
C GLU A 170 6.56 -10.89 -3.28
N TYR A 171 7.44 -11.88 -3.51
CA TYR A 171 8.69 -11.99 -2.77
C TYR A 171 9.60 -10.77 -3.03
N LEU A 172 9.77 -10.38 -4.27
CA LEU A 172 10.59 -9.22 -4.65
C LEU A 172 10.01 -7.91 -4.07
N PHE A 173 8.71 -7.78 -4.06
CA PHE A 173 8.01 -6.67 -3.42
C PHE A 173 8.20 -6.68 -1.89
N LEU A 174 7.99 -7.82 -1.23
CA LEU A 174 8.18 -7.97 0.21
C LEU A 174 9.60 -7.60 0.65
N THR A 175 10.60 -8.00 -0.14
CA THR A 175 12.02 -7.74 0.14
C THR A 175 12.47 -6.35 -0.31
N GLY A 176 11.59 -5.53 -0.87
CA GLY A 176 11.86 -4.15 -1.31
C GLY A 176 12.79 -4.08 -2.54
N GLN A 177 12.90 -5.15 -3.31
CA GLN A 177 13.63 -5.17 -4.58
C GLN A 177 12.78 -4.66 -5.74
N LEU A 178 11.46 -4.77 -5.60
CA LEU A 178 10.48 -4.15 -6.48
C LEU A 178 9.50 -3.31 -5.67
N MET A 179 8.90 -2.34 -6.33
CA MET A 179 7.81 -1.50 -5.80
C MET A 179 6.63 -1.54 -6.76
N SER A 180 5.42 -1.35 -6.22
CA SER A 180 4.24 -1.18 -7.06
C SER A 180 4.27 0.20 -7.72
N ARG A 181 4.11 0.26 -9.05
CA ARG A 181 3.91 1.52 -9.78
C ARG A 181 2.46 2.02 -9.64
N GLY A 182 1.53 1.12 -9.42
CA GLY A 182 0.11 1.38 -9.33
C GLY A 182 -0.69 0.09 -9.44
N ARG A 183 -2.01 0.22 -9.58
CA ARG A 183 -2.93 -0.91 -9.77
C ARG A 183 -3.72 -0.75 -11.04
N GLY A 184 -3.87 -1.83 -11.80
CA GLY A 184 -4.71 -1.88 -13.00
C GLY A 184 -6.20 -1.81 -12.70
N ALA A 185 -7.02 -1.78 -13.75
CA ALA A 185 -8.47 -1.75 -13.65
C ALA A 185 -9.06 -2.97 -12.91
N ASP A 186 -8.39 -4.12 -13.00
CA ASP A 186 -8.71 -5.36 -12.29
C ASP A 186 -8.15 -5.41 -10.85
N PHE A 187 -7.62 -4.29 -10.36
CA PHE A 187 -6.98 -4.15 -9.06
C PHE A 187 -5.70 -4.98 -8.87
N ALA A 188 -5.14 -5.57 -9.92
CA ALA A 188 -3.81 -6.18 -9.91
C ALA A 188 -2.72 -5.10 -9.82
N ARG A 189 -1.62 -5.42 -9.11
CA ARG A 189 -0.38 -4.65 -9.12
C ARG A 189 0.68 -5.37 -9.92
#